data_48c87e4653df011e8442a9cea33b2486
#
_entry.id   48c87e4653df011e8442a9cea33b2486
#
_cell.length_a   1.000
_cell.length_b   1.000
_cell.length_c   1.000
_cell.angle_alpha   90.00
_cell.angle_beta   90.00
_cell.angle_gamma   90.00
#
_symmetry.space_group_name_H-M   'P 1'
#
loop_
_entity.id
_entity.type
_entity.pdbx_description
1 polymer ?
#
loop_
_entity_poly.entity_id
_entity_poly.type
_entity_poly.pdbx_seq_one_letter_code
_entity_poly.pdbx_strand_id
1 'polypeptide(L)'
;VEDLCRVVAQARAEHVPIFVVGGTNLLVRDGGIRGIVVSLRRFKAIRQEPDHVLYAEGGVGMPTLIGYTIRRSLAGLEWGAGIPGTVAGCVVMNAGTRLGEMKDSVKAVRMVDPRGRLVDIPAADIPFSYRRAHVPRGIVAGVWVQLRPGDHDQIEKTVKDYLQYRKQTQPLTLPSAGCVFKNPPQDSAGRLVDAA
;
A
#
# COMPACT_ATOMS: atom_id res chain seq x y z
N VAL A 1 -13.39 -11.37 5.56
CA VAL A 1 -13.56 -11.11 4.11
C VAL A 1 -15.02 -11.31 3.69
N GLU A 2 -15.71 -12.33 4.16
CA GLU A 2 -17.10 -12.65 3.81
C GLU A 2 -18.06 -11.48 4.04
N ASP A 3 -17.95 -10.79 5.18
CA ASP A 3 -18.77 -9.60 5.47
C ASP A 3 -18.53 -8.49 4.47
N LEU A 4 -17.27 -8.29 4.05
CA LEU A 4 -16.93 -7.31 3.02
C LEU A 4 -17.59 -7.66 1.69
N CYS A 5 -17.54 -8.93 1.29
CA CYS A 5 -18.22 -9.42 0.09
C CYS A 5 -19.72 -9.16 0.13
N ARG A 6 -20.38 -9.46 1.28
CA ARG A 6 -21.81 -9.20 1.46
C ARG A 6 -22.15 -7.72 1.38
N VAL A 7 -21.38 -6.87 2.07
CA VAL A 7 -21.57 -5.41 2.03
C VAL A 7 -21.42 -4.86 0.61
N VAL A 8 -20.43 -5.32 -0.14
CA VAL A 8 -20.22 -4.88 -1.54
C VAL A 8 -21.37 -5.31 -2.44
N ALA A 9 -21.83 -6.56 -2.32
CA ALA A 9 -22.94 -7.09 -3.09
C ALA A 9 -24.25 -6.33 -2.79
N GLN A 10 -24.54 -6.08 -1.51
CA GLN A 10 -25.72 -5.35 -1.08
C GLN A 10 -25.71 -3.89 -1.55
N ALA A 11 -24.59 -3.19 -1.33
CA ALA A 11 -24.47 -1.80 -1.77
C ALA A 11 -24.64 -1.65 -3.28
N ARG A 12 -24.15 -2.63 -4.06
CA ARG A 12 -24.39 -2.65 -5.50
C ARG A 12 -25.87 -2.83 -5.83
N ALA A 13 -26.56 -3.78 -5.17
CA ALA A 13 -27.98 -4.04 -5.41
C ALA A 13 -28.85 -2.80 -5.11
N GLU A 14 -28.46 -2.04 -4.10
CA GLU A 14 -29.15 -0.81 -3.67
C GLU A 14 -28.61 0.46 -4.36
N HIS A 15 -27.67 0.35 -5.30
CA HIS A 15 -27.01 1.46 -6.00
C HIS A 15 -26.33 2.46 -5.04
N VAL A 16 -25.88 2.01 -3.88
CA VAL A 16 -25.16 2.82 -2.91
C VAL A 16 -23.66 2.85 -3.24
N PRO A 17 -23.05 4.04 -3.39
CA PRO A 17 -21.62 4.15 -3.64
C PRO A 17 -20.78 3.61 -2.47
N ILE A 18 -19.64 2.97 -2.80
CA ILE A 18 -18.66 2.53 -1.81
C ILE A 18 -17.35 3.29 -2.02
N PHE A 19 -16.79 3.78 -0.92
CA PHE A 19 -15.44 4.33 -0.85
C PHE A 19 -14.59 3.52 0.12
N VAL A 20 -13.36 3.20 -0.30
CA VAL A 20 -12.38 2.52 0.56
C VAL A 20 -11.37 3.53 1.06
N VAL A 21 -11.16 3.55 2.37
CA VAL A 21 -10.21 4.48 2.99
C VAL A 21 -9.02 3.72 3.57
N GLY A 22 -7.83 4.08 3.10
CA GLY A 22 -6.54 3.67 3.70
C GLY A 22 -5.98 4.72 4.67
N GLY A 23 -6.48 5.95 4.60
CA GLY A 23 -6.24 7.03 5.54
C GLY A 23 -5.06 7.96 5.25
N THR A 24 -4.18 7.67 4.29
CA THR A 24 -2.95 8.45 4.09
C THR A 24 -2.84 9.18 2.76
N ASN A 25 -3.79 8.97 1.85
CA ASN A 25 -3.79 9.59 0.52
C ASN A 25 -5.19 10.04 0.10
N LEU A 26 -5.97 10.55 1.07
CA LEU A 26 -7.34 10.99 0.85
C LEU A 26 -7.56 12.33 1.54
N LEU A 27 -8.04 13.30 0.78
CA LEU A 27 -8.57 14.56 1.29
C LEU A 27 -10.09 14.58 1.09
N VAL A 28 -10.83 14.61 2.18
CA VAL A 28 -12.28 14.68 2.20
C VAL A 28 -12.71 16.14 2.37
N ARG A 29 -13.54 16.65 1.46
CA ARG A 29 -14.12 18.00 1.57
C ARG A 29 -15.17 18.05 2.68
N ASP A 30 -15.56 19.25 3.13
CA ASP A 30 -16.51 19.47 4.22
C ASP A 30 -17.87 18.82 3.99
N GLY A 31 -18.31 18.68 2.72
CA GLY A 31 -19.53 17.94 2.34
C GLY A 31 -19.48 16.43 2.60
N GLY A 32 -18.34 15.90 3.02
CA GLY A 32 -18.14 14.49 3.36
C GLY A 32 -18.19 13.55 2.14
N ILE A 33 -18.34 12.26 2.43
CA ILE A 33 -18.49 11.20 1.44
C ILE A 33 -19.93 10.65 1.53
N ARG A 34 -20.67 10.73 0.43
CA ARG A 34 -22.01 10.15 0.35
C ARG A 34 -21.92 8.69 -0.09
N GLY A 35 -22.37 7.77 0.77
CA GLY A 35 -22.31 6.33 0.54
C GLY A 35 -21.69 5.59 1.73
N ILE A 36 -21.28 4.37 1.49
CA ILE A 36 -20.62 3.51 2.48
C ILE A 36 -19.12 3.74 2.44
N VAL A 37 -18.54 4.12 3.58
CA VAL A 37 -17.08 4.22 3.75
C VAL A 37 -16.56 2.94 4.38
N VAL A 38 -15.74 2.19 3.66
CA VAL A 38 -15.15 0.93 4.10
C VAL A 38 -13.74 1.18 4.61
N SER A 39 -13.47 0.81 5.85
CA SER A 39 -12.14 0.80 6.44
C SER A 39 -11.63 -0.62 6.62
N LEU A 40 -10.48 -0.93 6.06
CA LEU A 40 -9.85 -2.24 6.19
C LEU A 40 -9.00 -2.38 7.47
N ARG A 41 -9.08 -1.48 8.42
CA ARG A 41 -8.25 -1.46 9.64
C ARG A 41 -8.31 -2.76 10.46
N ARG A 42 -9.36 -3.56 10.31
CA ARG A 42 -9.52 -4.86 10.99
C ARG A 42 -8.90 -6.02 10.21
N PHE A 43 -8.52 -5.83 8.96
CA PHE A 43 -7.84 -6.80 8.11
C PHE A 43 -6.34 -6.74 8.39
N LYS A 44 -5.85 -7.50 9.37
CA LYS A 44 -4.48 -7.38 9.92
C LYS A 44 -3.67 -8.66 9.87
N ALA A 45 -4.21 -9.75 9.32
CA ALA A 45 -3.48 -11.01 9.28
C ALA A 45 -2.30 -10.95 8.33
N ILE A 46 -1.17 -11.53 8.75
CA ILE A 46 0.00 -11.81 7.92
C ILE A 46 0.25 -13.30 8.03
N ARG A 47 0.40 -13.98 6.89
CA ARG A 47 0.72 -15.39 6.82
C ARG A 47 1.92 -15.60 5.92
N GLN A 48 2.84 -16.43 6.36
CA GLN A 48 3.95 -16.90 5.53
C GLN A 48 3.49 -18.13 4.77
N GLU A 49 3.74 -18.14 3.49
CA GLU A 49 3.48 -19.24 2.57
C GLU A 49 4.82 -19.82 2.08
N PRO A 50 4.83 -20.96 1.38
CA PRO A 50 6.06 -21.51 0.78
C PRO A 50 6.79 -20.50 -0.12
N ASP A 51 8.05 -20.79 -0.43
CA ASP A 51 8.87 -20.03 -1.37
C ASP A 51 9.05 -18.54 -1.01
N HIS A 52 9.11 -18.25 0.31
CA HIS A 52 9.28 -16.90 0.84
C HIS A 52 8.19 -15.91 0.43
N VAL A 53 7.00 -16.39 0.17
CA VAL A 53 5.82 -15.58 -0.08
C VAL A 53 5.18 -15.18 1.24
N LEU A 54 4.77 -13.91 1.37
CA LEU A 54 3.90 -13.47 2.46
C LEU A 54 2.56 -13.03 1.88
N TYR A 55 1.48 -13.55 2.48
CA TYR A 55 0.16 -12.98 2.33
C TYR A 55 -0.08 -11.98 3.46
N ALA A 56 -0.46 -10.76 3.11
CA ALA A 56 -0.87 -9.72 4.04
C ALA A 56 -2.27 -9.24 3.70
N GLU A 57 -3.17 -9.20 4.68
CA GLU A 57 -4.48 -8.58 4.51
C GLU A 57 -4.34 -7.08 4.23
N GLY A 58 -5.28 -6.51 3.46
CA GLY A 58 -5.19 -5.17 2.92
C GLY A 58 -5.06 -4.03 3.93
N GLY A 59 -5.51 -4.24 5.16
CA GLY A 59 -5.39 -3.27 6.26
C GLY A 59 -4.11 -3.39 7.08
N VAL A 60 -3.21 -4.32 6.77
CA VAL A 60 -1.89 -4.39 7.38
C VAL A 60 -1.12 -3.12 7.07
N GLY A 61 -0.58 -2.46 8.11
CA GLY A 61 0.28 -1.29 7.94
C GLY A 61 1.62 -1.68 7.31
N MET A 62 2.12 -0.87 6.38
CA MET A 62 3.43 -1.11 5.75
C MET A 62 4.57 -1.24 6.78
N PRO A 63 4.66 -0.40 7.84
CA PRO A 63 5.65 -0.58 8.89
C PRO A 63 5.53 -1.92 9.63
N THR A 64 4.30 -2.41 9.84
CA THR A 64 4.04 -3.70 10.48
C THR A 64 4.53 -4.85 9.61
N LEU A 65 4.27 -4.79 8.30
CA LEU A 65 4.73 -5.80 7.35
C LEU A 65 6.26 -5.85 7.30
N ILE A 66 6.93 -4.69 7.21
CA ILE A 66 8.40 -4.59 7.21
C ILE A 66 8.98 -5.15 8.52
N GLY A 67 8.42 -4.78 9.67
CA GLY A 67 8.84 -5.38 10.96
C GLY A 67 8.66 -6.90 11.00
N TYR A 68 7.65 -7.43 10.31
CA TYR A 68 7.48 -8.88 10.17
C TYR A 68 8.59 -9.50 9.30
N THR A 69 8.96 -8.86 8.18
CA THR A 69 10.01 -9.37 7.28
C THR A 69 11.38 -9.38 7.94
N ILE A 70 11.74 -8.34 8.69
CA ILE A 70 12.99 -8.28 9.46
C ILE A 70 13.08 -9.48 10.40
N ARG A 71 12.06 -9.70 11.24
CA ARG A 71 12.03 -10.82 12.21
C ARG A 71 12.12 -12.21 11.57
N ARG A 72 11.85 -12.32 10.29
CA ARG A 72 11.88 -13.58 9.51
C ARG A 72 13.07 -13.65 8.55
N SER A 73 13.98 -12.69 8.60
CA SER A 73 15.13 -12.61 7.69
C SER A 73 14.70 -12.69 6.21
N LEU A 74 13.63 -11.95 5.86
CA LEU A 74 13.09 -11.87 4.52
C LEU A 74 13.38 -10.49 3.93
N ALA A 75 14.17 -10.44 2.87
CA ALA A 75 14.55 -9.25 2.14
C ALA A 75 13.62 -8.97 0.96
N GLY A 76 13.45 -7.68 0.59
CA GLY A 76 12.72 -7.23 -0.59
C GLY A 76 11.65 -6.16 -0.30
N LEU A 77 11.45 -5.77 0.97
CA LEU A 77 10.52 -4.69 1.34
C LEU A 77 11.19 -3.49 2.01
N GLU A 78 12.53 -3.46 2.10
CA GLU A 78 13.29 -2.40 2.77
C GLU A 78 13.01 -1.02 2.14
N TRP A 79 12.73 -0.99 0.84
CA TRP A 79 12.35 0.22 0.10
C TRP A 79 11.12 0.94 0.70
N GLY A 80 10.24 0.19 1.36
CA GLY A 80 9.01 0.70 1.94
C GLY A 80 9.17 1.35 3.32
N ALA A 81 10.39 1.38 3.86
CA ALA A 81 10.66 1.93 5.18
C ALA A 81 10.19 3.39 5.31
N GLY A 82 9.37 3.64 6.33
CA GLY A 82 8.80 4.96 6.58
C GLY A 82 7.65 5.36 5.64
N ILE A 83 7.18 4.51 4.73
CA ILE A 83 5.95 4.76 4.00
C ILE A 83 4.77 4.57 4.95
N PRO A 84 3.94 5.59 5.20
CA PRO A 84 2.72 5.44 5.98
C PRO A 84 1.64 4.75 5.14
N GLY A 85 0.65 4.19 5.83
CA GLY A 85 -0.52 3.60 5.18
C GLY A 85 -0.53 2.08 5.19
N THR A 86 -1.50 1.53 4.48
CA THR A 86 -1.78 0.10 4.44
C THR A 86 -1.20 -0.56 3.19
N VAL A 87 -0.98 -1.87 3.25
CA VAL A 87 -0.47 -2.65 2.12
C VAL A 87 -1.39 -2.52 0.90
N ALA A 88 -2.71 -2.56 1.07
CA ALA A 88 -3.66 -2.32 -0.04
C ALA A 88 -3.48 -0.93 -0.66
N GLY A 89 -3.32 0.11 0.16
CA GLY A 89 -3.04 1.46 -0.33
C GLY A 89 -1.70 1.56 -1.08
N CYS A 90 -0.67 0.86 -0.58
CA CYS A 90 0.63 0.79 -1.25
C CYS A 90 0.54 0.13 -2.63
N VAL A 91 -0.28 -0.94 -2.78
CA VAL A 91 -0.52 -1.54 -4.10
C VAL A 91 -1.23 -0.56 -5.03
N VAL A 92 -2.38 -0.02 -4.63
CA VAL A 92 -3.20 0.86 -5.48
C VAL A 92 -2.42 2.07 -5.97
N MET A 93 -1.57 2.62 -5.10
CA MET A 93 -0.72 3.77 -5.41
C MET A 93 0.62 3.40 -6.06
N ASN A 94 0.90 2.12 -6.28
CA ASN A 94 2.26 1.67 -6.60
C ASN A 94 3.28 2.46 -5.77
N ALA A 95 3.10 2.42 -4.45
CA ALA A 95 3.90 3.21 -3.53
C ALA A 95 5.37 2.86 -3.68
N GLY A 96 6.22 3.86 -3.67
CA GLY A 96 7.65 3.64 -3.87
C GLY A 96 8.49 4.80 -3.34
N THR A 97 9.76 4.51 -3.27
CA THR A 97 10.83 5.42 -2.87
C THR A 97 11.96 5.34 -3.92
N ARG A 98 13.09 5.98 -3.66
CA ARG A 98 14.27 5.84 -4.51
C ARG A 98 14.90 4.43 -4.50
N LEU A 99 14.51 3.56 -3.54
CA LEU A 99 15.08 2.22 -3.37
C LEU A 99 14.25 1.13 -4.07
N GLY A 100 13.04 1.44 -4.51
CA GLY A 100 12.12 0.49 -5.14
C GLY A 100 10.67 0.90 -4.96
N GLU A 101 9.77 0.12 -5.52
CA GLU A 101 8.34 0.37 -5.48
C GLU A 101 7.53 -0.92 -5.33
N MET A 102 6.24 -0.80 -5.06
CA MET A 102 5.38 -1.95 -4.73
C MET A 102 5.36 -3.02 -5.82
N LYS A 103 5.38 -2.63 -7.09
CA LYS A 103 5.42 -3.57 -8.23
C LYS A 103 6.61 -4.54 -8.17
N ASP A 104 7.74 -4.13 -7.55
CA ASP A 104 8.96 -4.95 -7.49
C ASP A 104 8.82 -6.14 -6.54
N SER A 105 7.81 -6.10 -5.65
CA SER A 105 7.62 -7.11 -4.61
C SER A 105 6.27 -7.82 -4.71
N VAL A 106 5.24 -7.21 -5.30
CA VAL A 106 3.91 -7.81 -5.35
C VAL A 106 3.88 -9.00 -6.32
N LYS A 107 3.31 -10.12 -5.84
CA LYS A 107 3.11 -11.36 -6.62
C LYS A 107 1.69 -11.50 -7.13
N ALA A 108 0.71 -11.17 -6.28
CA ALA A 108 -0.71 -11.21 -6.62
C ALA A 108 -1.50 -10.32 -5.65
N VAL A 109 -2.71 -10.00 -6.03
CA VAL A 109 -3.66 -9.20 -5.23
C VAL A 109 -4.96 -9.96 -5.07
N ARG A 110 -5.47 -10.04 -3.86
CA ARG A 110 -6.84 -10.51 -3.58
C ARG A 110 -7.79 -9.32 -3.56
N MET A 111 -8.82 -9.39 -4.37
CA MET A 111 -9.81 -8.33 -4.48
C MET A 111 -11.23 -8.82 -4.20
N VAL A 112 -12.05 -7.93 -3.68
CA VAL A 112 -13.51 -8.07 -3.75
C VAL A 112 -13.98 -7.25 -4.95
N ASP A 113 -14.49 -7.94 -5.98
CA ASP A 113 -14.99 -7.31 -7.20
C ASP A 113 -16.30 -6.52 -6.93
N PRO A 114 -16.80 -5.69 -7.88
CA PRO A 114 -18.02 -4.94 -7.69
C PRO A 114 -19.28 -5.81 -7.49
N ARG A 115 -19.20 -7.12 -7.71
CA ARG A 115 -20.29 -8.08 -7.47
C ARG A 115 -20.18 -8.75 -6.09
N GLY A 116 -19.18 -8.36 -5.27
CA GLY A 116 -18.93 -8.96 -3.98
C GLY A 116 -18.24 -10.32 -4.04
N ARG A 117 -17.60 -10.70 -5.15
CA ARG A 117 -16.88 -11.96 -5.29
C ARG A 117 -15.40 -11.75 -5.01
N LEU A 118 -14.78 -12.74 -4.38
CA LEU A 118 -13.32 -12.78 -4.23
C LEU A 118 -12.67 -13.20 -5.55
N VAL A 119 -11.67 -12.43 -5.95
CA VAL A 119 -10.87 -12.69 -7.16
C VAL A 119 -9.40 -12.46 -6.81
N ASP A 120 -8.55 -13.42 -7.16
CA ASP A 120 -7.11 -13.29 -7.05
C ASP A 120 -6.52 -12.94 -8.42
N ILE A 121 -5.75 -11.87 -8.49
CA ILE A 121 -5.19 -11.32 -9.73
C ILE A 121 -3.67 -11.37 -9.64
N PRO A 122 -2.99 -12.12 -10.52
CA PRO A 122 -1.54 -12.11 -10.61
C PRO A 122 -0.99 -10.71 -10.90
N ALA A 123 0.15 -10.35 -10.33
CA ALA A 123 0.77 -9.05 -10.58
C ALA A 123 1.12 -8.84 -12.07
N ALA A 124 1.38 -9.91 -12.81
CA ALA A 124 1.63 -9.87 -14.25
C ALA A 124 0.44 -9.31 -15.06
N ASP A 125 -0.78 -9.46 -14.54
CA ASP A 125 -2.01 -8.97 -15.16
C ASP A 125 -2.39 -7.54 -14.72
N ILE A 126 -1.56 -6.92 -13.87
CA ILE A 126 -1.77 -5.56 -13.36
C ILE A 126 -0.75 -4.62 -13.98
N PRO A 127 -1.13 -3.73 -14.90
CA PRO A 127 -0.22 -2.70 -15.38
C PRO A 127 0.10 -1.72 -14.24
N PHE A 128 1.39 -1.52 -13.98
CA PHE A 128 1.87 -0.54 -13.02
C PHE A 128 2.49 0.66 -13.74
N SER A 129 2.27 1.84 -13.17
CA SER A 129 2.86 3.08 -13.63
C SER A 129 3.26 3.96 -12.43
N TYR A 130 3.92 5.07 -12.68
CA TYR A 130 4.30 6.00 -11.63
C TYR A 130 3.10 6.42 -10.77
N ARG A 131 3.14 6.07 -9.48
CA ARG A 131 2.07 6.36 -8.49
C ARG A 131 0.71 5.77 -8.83
N ARG A 132 0.67 4.67 -9.57
CA ARG A 132 -0.59 4.00 -9.92
C ARG A 132 -0.40 2.51 -10.25
N ALA A 133 -1.26 1.66 -9.70
CA ALA A 133 -1.54 0.33 -10.22
C ALA A 133 -2.91 0.34 -10.90
N HIS A 134 -2.99 -0.23 -12.09
CA HIS A 134 -4.24 -0.31 -12.86
C HIS A 134 -5.01 -1.58 -12.47
N VAL A 135 -5.27 -1.72 -11.16
CA VAL A 135 -6.13 -2.81 -10.66
C VAL A 135 -7.56 -2.62 -11.17
N PRO A 136 -8.29 -3.71 -11.47
CA PRO A 136 -9.71 -3.64 -11.80
C PRO A 136 -10.54 -2.94 -10.71
N ARG A 137 -11.76 -2.52 -11.04
CA ARG A 137 -12.67 -1.95 -10.04
C ARG A 137 -12.96 -2.96 -8.94
N GLY A 138 -12.85 -2.54 -7.70
CA GLY A 138 -13.06 -3.38 -6.52
C GLY A 138 -12.27 -2.91 -5.32
N ILE A 139 -12.18 -3.76 -4.31
CA ILE A 139 -11.49 -3.49 -3.06
C ILE A 139 -10.33 -4.46 -2.92
N VAL A 140 -9.12 -3.96 -2.78
CA VAL A 140 -7.94 -4.79 -2.48
C VAL A 140 -8.03 -5.26 -1.03
N ALA A 141 -8.40 -6.53 -0.84
CA ALA A 141 -8.60 -7.15 0.47
C ALA A 141 -7.33 -7.82 1.01
N GLY A 142 -6.39 -8.19 0.14
CA GLY A 142 -5.13 -8.81 0.52
C GLY A 142 -4.10 -8.75 -0.60
N VAL A 143 -2.86 -9.01 -0.25
CA VAL A 143 -1.71 -8.92 -1.16
C VAL A 143 -0.74 -10.05 -0.88
N TRP A 144 -0.27 -10.72 -1.90
CA TRP A 144 0.90 -11.59 -1.83
C TRP A 144 2.13 -10.83 -2.27
N VAL A 145 3.16 -10.88 -1.46
CA VAL A 145 4.47 -10.34 -1.81
C VAL A 145 5.49 -11.45 -1.91
N GLN A 146 6.31 -11.41 -2.96
CA GLN A 146 7.43 -12.31 -3.16
C GLN A 146 8.69 -11.70 -2.53
N LEU A 147 9.30 -12.45 -1.66
CA LEU A 147 10.50 -12.06 -0.95
C LEU A 147 11.62 -13.06 -1.20
N ARG A 148 12.79 -12.80 -0.63
CA ARG A 148 13.93 -13.69 -0.68
C ARG A 148 14.55 -13.82 0.72
N PRO A 149 15.24 -14.93 1.02
CA PRO A 149 16.06 -15.02 2.23
C PRO A 149 17.10 -13.90 2.25
N GLY A 150 17.37 -13.36 3.42
CA GLY A 150 18.38 -12.35 3.59
C GLY A 150 19.05 -12.45 4.97
N ASP A 151 20.13 -11.70 5.15
CA ASP A 151 20.77 -11.54 6.44
C ASP A 151 19.94 -10.59 7.32
N HIS A 152 19.60 -11.02 8.54
CA HIS A 152 18.79 -10.24 9.47
C HIS A 152 19.37 -8.86 9.75
N ASP A 153 20.67 -8.81 10.07
CA ASP A 153 21.32 -7.57 10.51
C ASP A 153 21.46 -6.59 9.33
N GLN A 154 21.71 -7.11 8.14
CA GLN A 154 21.78 -6.31 6.92
C GLN A 154 20.41 -5.72 6.55
N ILE A 155 19.33 -6.50 6.65
CA ILE A 155 17.95 -6.03 6.38
C ILE A 155 17.59 -4.93 7.40
N GLU A 156 17.81 -5.19 8.69
CA GLU A 156 17.51 -4.23 9.75
C GLU A 156 18.34 -2.95 9.59
N LYS A 157 19.63 -3.08 9.29
CA LYS A 157 20.51 -1.95 9.02
C LYS A 157 20.00 -1.11 7.85
N THR A 158 19.66 -1.74 6.74
CA THR A 158 19.12 -1.03 5.55
C THR A 158 17.87 -0.23 5.90
N VAL A 159 16.94 -0.82 6.64
CA VAL A 159 15.72 -0.14 7.10
C VAL A 159 16.05 1.04 8.02
N LYS A 160 16.96 0.86 9.00
CA LYS A 160 17.39 1.92 9.93
C LYS A 160 18.08 3.08 9.20
N ASP A 161 19.01 2.77 8.32
CA ASP A 161 19.76 3.78 7.54
C ASP A 161 18.78 4.63 6.69
N TYR A 162 17.80 3.98 6.07
CA TYR A 162 16.81 4.68 5.27
C TYR A 162 15.86 5.55 6.13
N LEU A 163 15.42 5.06 7.27
CA LEU A 163 14.62 5.86 8.21
C LEU A 163 15.40 7.07 8.72
N GLN A 164 16.69 6.90 9.01
CA GLN A 164 17.55 8.00 9.41
C GLN A 164 17.72 9.04 8.31
N TYR A 165 17.97 8.59 7.07
CA TYR A 165 18.01 9.47 5.91
C TYR A 165 16.71 10.30 5.78
N ARG A 166 15.55 9.67 5.95
CA ARG A 166 14.27 10.39 5.92
C ARG A 166 14.13 11.43 7.01
N LYS A 167 14.62 11.15 8.22
CA LYS A 167 14.64 12.15 9.32
C LYS A 167 15.49 13.37 9.00
N GLN A 168 16.55 13.17 8.24
CA GLN A 168 17.47 14.26 7.85
C GLN A 168 16.93 15.11 6.68
N THR A 169 16.10 14.50 5.82
CA THR A 169 15.67 15.13 4.57
C THR A 169 14.18 15.52 4.52
N GLN A 170 13.42 15.21 5.57
CA GLN A 170 11.98 15.48 5.62
C GLN A 170 11.58 16.08 6.98
N PRO A 171 10.70 17.06 7.02
CA PRO A 171 10.23 17.70 8.26
C PRO A 171 9.25 16.79 9.02
N LEU A 172 9.73 15.64 9.53
CA LEU A 172 8.87 14.63 10.18
C LEU A 172 8.31 15.06 11.53
N THR A 173 8.78 16.16 12.10
CA THR A 173 8.31 16.73 13.36
C THR A 173 7.10 17.63 13.18
N LEU A 174 6.78 18.02 11.96
CA LEU A 174 5.64 18.87 11.62
C LEU A 174 4.54 18.04 10.95
N PRO A 175 3.26 18.42 11.09
CA PRO A 175 2.19 17.85 10.31
C PRO A 175 2.47 18.00 8.81
N SER A 176 2.43 16.91 8.06
CA SER A 176 2.73 16.91 6.64
C SER A 176 1.71 16.08 5.87
N ALA A 177 1.17 16.65 4.81
CA ALA A 177 0.30 15.94 3.87
C ALA A 177 1.09 15.05 2.88
N GLY A 178 2.43 15.04 2.98
CA GLY A 178 3.31 14.38 2.00
C GLY A 178 3.38 15.13 0.68
N CYS A 179 3.73 14.42 -0.39
CA CYS A 179 3.83 15.03 -1.72
C CYS A 179 2.44 15.25 -2.31
N VAL A 180 2.03 16.51 -2.40
CA VAL A 180 0.74 16.92 -3.00
C VAL A 180 0.78 16.84 -4.53
N PHE A 181 1.94 17.10 -5.13
CA PHE A 181 2.15 17.07 -6.57
C PHE A 181 2.95 15.84 -7.01
N LYS A 182 2.70 15.38 -8.22
CA LYS A 182 3.57 14.40 -8.89
C LYS A 182 4.84 15.09 -9.35
N ASN A 183 5.96 14.40 -9.26
CA ASN A 183 7.20 14.90 -9.83
C ASN A 183 7.10 14.91 -11.36
N PRO A 184 7.52 16.00 -12.03
CA PRO A 184 7.70 16.00 -13.48
C PRO A 184 8.88 15.11 -13.88
N PRO A 185 9.00 14.76 -15.16
CA PRO A 185 10.18 14.07 -15.66
C PRO A 185 11.46 14.87 -15.32
N GLN A 186 12.47 14.20 -14.78
CA GLN A 186 13.81 14.74 -14.49
C GLN A 186 13.91 15.79 -13.37
N ASP A 187 12.80 16.10 -12.63
CA ASP A 187 12.84 17.07 -11.54
C ASP A 187 11.92 16.66 -10.38
N SER A 188 12.01 17.38 -9.25
CA SER A 188 11.10 17.19 -8.14
C SER A 188 10.13 18.36 -7.99
N ALA A 189 8.85 18.05 -7.79
CA ALA A 189 7.83 19.07 -7.56
C ALA A 189 8.16 19.93 -6.31
N GLY A 190 8.73 19.33 -5.27
CA GLY A 190 9.16 20.06 -4.07
C GLY A 190 10.21 21.10 -4.37
N ARG A 191 11.24 20.77 -5.15
CA ARG A 191 12.27 21.73 -5.55
C ARG A 191 11.71 22.87 -6.40
N LEU A 192 10.79 22.55 -7.32
CA LEU A 192 10.15 23.55 -8.17
C LEU A 192 9.29 24.54 -7.39
N VAL A 193 8.54 24.03 -6.39
CA VAL A 193 7.72 24.87 -5.51
C VAL A 193 8.58 25.74 -4.58
N ASP A 194 9.71 25.21 -4.10
CA ASP A 194 10.65 25.93 -3.24
C ASP A 194 11.40 27.04 -4.01
N ALA A 195 11.55 26.88 -5.32
CA ALA A 195 12.25 27.83 -6.19
C ALA A 195 11.32 28.90 -6.82
N ALA A 196 10.00 28.79 -6.62
CA ALA A 196 9.00 29.70 -7.18
C ALA A 196 8.66 30.84 -6.21
#